data_6100f5fb689bfb05b2fb5207f59afcf4
#
_entry.id   6100f5fb689bfb05b2fb5207f59afcf4
#
_cell.length_a   1.000
_cell.length_b   1.000
_cell.length_c   1.000
_cell.angle_alpha   90.00
_cell.angle_beta   90.00
_cell.angle_gamma   90.00
#
_symmetry.space_group_name_H-M   'P 1'
#
loop_
_entity.id
_entity.type
_entity.pdbx_description
1 polymer ?
#
loop_
_entity_poly.entity_id
_entity_poly.type
_entity_poly.pdbx_seq_one_letter_code
_entity_poly.pdbx_strand_id
1 'polypeptide(L)'
;PQSMELPDGSYFSWDELANNLRIINQFMCNQLITFIGTCHGYNFIYVNHTITKFTPVYFCIAPLDSIPAGDLQDSTFAFYQSLFTTGDLTLSASLLDDSKFYTYNSDYMFHRAFHEAMQRGHRGKNLRERKEALISEAINELGDVWNGMSESDRSAFLKKARKLLDDKLKRKDSLKNEFDRFSICYMGYSNDEVFEEIWNHMQSDK
;
A
#
# COMPACT_ATOMS: atom_id res chain seq x y z
N PRO A 1 -16.12 13.44 -2.43
CA PRO A 1 -15.69 14.70 -1.79
C PRO A 1 -14.24 14.58 -1.29
N GLN A 2 -13.46 15.68 -1.40
CA GLN A 2 -12.06 15.73 -0.96
C GLN A 2 -11.93 16.13 0.52
N SER A 3 -13.05 16.38 1.19
CA SER A 3 -13.11 16.88 2.56
C SER A 3 -14.40 16.45 3.25
N MET A 4 -14.38 16.50 4.56
CA MET A 4 -15.49 16.32 5.46
C MET A 4 -15.96 17.70 5.93
N GLU A 5 -17.26 17.94 5.93
CA GLU A 5 -17.86 19.16 6.50
C GLU A 5 -18.03 18.97 8.01
N LEU A 6 -17.60 19.96 8.78
CA LEU A 6 -17.74 19.99 10.24
C LEU A 6 -19.05 20.70 10.64
N PRO A 7 -19.55 20.51 11.88
CA PRO A 7 -20.80 21.12 12.35
C PRO A 7 -20.85 22.65 12.30
N ASP A 8 -19.69 23.31 12.30
CA ASP A 8 -19.55 24.77 12.18
C ASP A 8 -19.52 25.28 10.73
N GLY A 9 -19.69 24.36 9.74
CA GLY A 9 -19.63 24.65 8.31
C GLY A 9 -18.21 24.75 7.75
N SER A 10 -17.18 24.53 8.55
CA SER A 10 -15.81 24.43 8.05
C SER A 10 -15.54 23.06 7.38
N TYR A 11 -14.46 22.97 6.59
CA TYR A 11 -14.09 21.75 5.90
C TYR A 11 -12.75 21.24 6.43
N PHE A 12 -12.69 19.92 6.65
CA PHE A 12 -11.49 19.21 7.05
C PHE A 12 -11.08 18.22 5.95
N SER A 13 -9.89 18.37 5.39
CA SER A 13 -9.47 17.53 4.28
C SER A 13 -9.14 16.10 4.72
N TRP A 14 -9.38 15.12 3.84
CA TRP A 14 -9.02 13.75 4.11
C TRP A 14 -7.50 13.57 4.25
N ASP A 15 -6.71 14.36 3.52
CA ASP A 15 -5.24 14.35 3.63
C ASP A 15 -4.76 14.80 5.02
N GLU A 16 -5.37 15.84 5.55
CA GLU A 16 -5.05 16.36 6.88
C GLU A 16 -5.43 15.35 7.96
N LEU A 17 -6.64 14.76 7.88
CA LEU A 17 -7.06 13.68 8.76
C LEU A 17 -6.08 12.51 8.71
N ALA A 18 -5.73 12.06 7.51
CA ALA A 18 -4.79 10.97 7.32
C ALA A 18 -3.39 11.27 7.87
N ASN A 19 -2.90 12.51 7.72
CA ASN A 19 -1.61 12.89 8.28
C ASN A 19 -1.61 12.84 9.82
N ASN A 20 -2.69 13.33 10.44
CA ASN A 20 -2.84 13.29 11.90
C ASN A 20 -2.98 11.85 12.42
N LEU A 21 -3.84 11.05 11.79
CA LEU A 21 -4.00 9.63 12.17
C LEU A 21 -2.72 8.82 11.95
N ARG A 22 -1.94 9.14 10.93
CA ARG A 22 -0.63 8.49 10.68
C ARG A 22 0.33 8.67 11.84
N ILE A 23 0.39 9.87 12.41
CA ILE A 23 1.21 10.14 13.59
C ILE A 23 0.75 9.27 14.76
N ILE A 24 -0.56 9.22 15.01
CA ILE A 24 -1.14 8.40 16.08
C ILE A 24 -0.86 6.92 15.84
N ASN A 25 -1.12 6.42 14.63
CA ASN A 25 -0.94 5.02 14.28
C ASN A 25 0.53 4.57 14.36
N GLN A 26 1.46 5.48 14.05
CA GLN A 26 2.89 5.23 14.20
C GLN A 26 3.28 5.02 15.67
N PHE A 27 2.76 5.86 16.58
CA PHE A 27 2.94 5.67 18.02
C PHE A 27 2.29 4.38 18.55
N MET A 28 1.18 3.96 17.94
CA MET A 28 0.47 2.71 18.27
C MET A 28 1.05 1.47 17.56
N CYS A 29 2.22 1.58 16.91
CA CYS A 29 2.86 0.46 16.20
C CYS A 29 1.93 -0.23 15.21
N ASN A 30 1.20 0.55 14.42
CA ASN A 30 0.21 0.09 13.43
C ASN A 30 -0.95 -0.72 14.05
N GLN A 31 -1.54 -0.24 15.13
CA GLN A 31 -2.69 -0.88 15.80
C GLN A 31 -3.93 0.01 15.87
N LEU A 32 -3.93 1.16 15.20
CA LEU A 32 -5.05 2.10 15.24
C LEU A 32 -6.23 1.57 14.42
N ILE A 33 -7.33 1.30 15.11
CA ILE A 33 -8.64 0.95 14.51
C ILE A 33 -9.50 2.21 14.52
N THR A 34 -10.11 2.56 13.38
CA THR A 34 -10.97 3.73 13.25
C THR A 34 -12.31 3.37 12.63
N PHE A 35 -13.37 4.03 13.10
CA PHE A 35 -14.67 4.05 12.46
C PHE A 35 -14.98 5.49 12.04
N ILE A 36 -15.01 5.75 10.74
CA ILE A 36 -15.28 7.09 10.18
C ILE A 36 -16.77 7.21 9.91
N GLY A 37 -17.51 7.69 10.91
CA GLY A 37 -18.97 7.79 10.89
C GLY A 37 -19.52 9.01 10.13
N THR A 38 -19.03 9.29 8.94
CA THR A 38 -19.53 10.36 8.07
C THR A 38 -19.91 9.82 6.70
N CYS A 39 -20.91 10.41 6.08
CA CYS A 39 -21.32 10.08 4.72
C CYS A 39 -20.12 10.12 3.77
N HIS A 40 -20.01 9.13 2.89
CA HIS A 40 -18.88 8.98 1.97
C HIS A 40 -17.50 8.88 2.66
N GLY A 41 -17.45 8.45 3.91
CA GLY A 41 -16.20 8.31 4.69
C GLY A 41 -15.13 7.43 4.02
N TYR A 42 -15.54 6.52 3.12
CA TYR A 42 -14.63 5.70 2.34
C TYR A 42 -13.62 6.52 1.51
N ASN A 43 -13.94 7.79 1.19
CA ASN A 43 -13.01 8.69 0.48
C ASN A 43 -11.70 8.91 1.25
N PHE A 44 -11.72 8.86 2.57
CA PHE A 44 -10.51 8.87 3.39
C PHE A 44 -9.52 7.78 2.99
N ILE A 45 -10.03 6.60 2.67
CA ILE A 45 -9.22 5.44 2.32
C ILE A 45 -8.54 5.64 0.97
N TYR A 46 -9.25 6.19 -0.02
CA TYR A 46 -8.71 6.40 -1.38
C TYR A 46 -7.57 7.42 -1.46
N VAL A 47 -7.55 8.40 -0.57
CA VAL A 47 -6.49 9.42 -0.55
C VAL A 47 -5.12 8.84 -0.11
N ASN A 48 -5.10 7.65 0.50
CA ASN A 48 -3.93 7.10 1.18
C ASN A 48 -3.38 5.80 0.59
N HIS A 49 -3.61 5.52 -0.69
CA HIS A 49 -3.20 4.27 -1.37
C HIS A 49 -1.69 4.16 -1.70
N THR A 50 -0.81 4.89 -1.04
CA THR A 50 0.61 4.77 -1.30
C THR A 50 1.34 3.95 -0.22
N ILE A 51 2.07 2.92 -0.63
CA ILE A 51 2.91 2.10 0.26
C ILE A 51 4.29 2.74 0.56
N THR A 52 4.53 3.96 0.09
CA THR A 52 5.78 4.69 0.31
C THR A 52 5.76 5.56 1.57
N LYS A 53 4.65 5.59 2.29
CA LYS A 53 4.48 6.30 3.56
C LYS A 53 3.83 5.35 4.56
N PHE A 54 4.03 5.62 5.85
CA PHE A 54 3.35 4.86 6.90
C PHE A 54 1.82 4.94 6.75
N THR A 55 1.12 3.83 6.97
CA THR A 55 -0.36 3.81 6.86
C THR A 55 -1.00 4.69 7.94
N PRO A 56 -2.05 5.44 7.62
CA PRO A 56 -2.73 6.28 8.62
C PRO A 56 -3.45 5.46 9.69
N VAL A 57 -3.88 4.24 9.36
CA VAL A 57 -4.63 3.36 10.26
C VAL A 57 -4.27 1.91 9.97
N TYR A 58 -4.38 1.04 10.96
CA TYR A 58 -4.32 -0.40 10.77
C TYR A 58 -5.60 -0.91 10.12
N PHE A 59 -6.74 -0.50 10.68
CA PHE A 59 -8.06 -0.90 10.21
C PHE A 59 -9.01 0.30 10.20
N CYS A 60 -9.83 0.40 9.17
CA CYS A 60 -10.82 1.46 9.03
C CYS A 60 -12.14 0.92 8.51
N ILE A 61 -13.22 1.40 9.09
CA ILE A 61 -14.58 1.19 8.61
C ILE A 61 -15.15 2.54 8.25
N ALA A 62 -15.79 2.63 7.08
CA ALA A 62 -16.38 3.87 6.63
C ALA A 62 -17.58 3.64 5.70
N PRO A 63 -18.64 4.46 5.77
CA PRO A 63 -19.75 4.38 4.84
C PRO A 63 -19.32 4.65 3.39
N LEU A 64 -19.86 3.83 2.48
CA LEU A 64 -19.65 3.99 1.03
C LEU A 64 -20.40 5.20 0.47
N ASP A 65 -21.58 5.47 1.03
CA ASP A 65 -22.47 6.53 0.56
C ASP A 65 -23.11 7.28 1.74
N SER A 66 -24.14 8.05 1.48
CA SER A 66 -24.97 8.65 2.51
C SER A 66 -25.67 7.55 3.30
N ILE A 67 -25.63 7.62 4.62
CA ILE A 67 -26.22 6.62 5.52
C ILE A 67 -27.11 7.32 6.55
N PRO A 68 -28.32 6.77 6.83
CA PRO A 68 -29.15 7.24 7.92
C PRO A 68 -28.44 7.17 9.27
N ALA A 69 -28.61 8.16 10.13
CA ALA A 69 -27.94 8.23 11.43
C ALA A 69 -28.26 7.01 12.32
N GLY A 70 -29.50 6.49 12.26
CA GLY A 70 -29.89 5.26 12.99
C GLY A 70 -29.11 4.04 12.52
N ASP A 71 -29.02 3.81 11.21
CA ASP A 71 -28.27 2.70 10.63
C ASP A 71 -26.78 2.77 10.99
N LEU A 72 -26.23 3.98 10.97
CA LEU A 72 -24.84 4.21 11.37
C LEU A 72 -24.61 3.87 12.83
N GLN A 73 -25.53 4.33 13.72
CA GLN A 73 -25.45 4.08 15.16
C GLN A 73 -25.53 2.57 15.46
N ASP A 74 -26.51 1.88 14.88
CA ASP A 74 -26.74 0.44 15.11
C ASP A 74 -25.54 -0.37 14.60
N SER A 75 -25.01 -0.05 13.42
CA SER A 75 -23.86 -0.71 12.84
C SER A 75 -22.59 -0.47 13.67
N THR A 76 -22.37 0.76 14.13
CA THR A 76 -21.22 1.10 15.00
C THR A 76 -21.30 0.35 16.32
N PHE A 77 -22.50 0.28 16.91
CA PHE A 77 -22.73 -0.43 18.16
C PHE A 77 -22.48 -1.94 18.00
N ALA A 78 -23.05 -2.55 16.96
CA ALA A 78 -22.88 -3.98 16.69
C ALA A 78 -21.39 -4.34 16.48
N PHE A 79 -20.67 -3.53 15.71
CA PHE A 79 -19.24 -3.71 15.48
C PHE A 79 -18.44 -3.69 16.79
N TYR A 80 -18.56 -2.63 17.59
CA TYR A 80 -17.77 -2.50 18.82
C TYR A 80 -18.22 -3.51 19.89
N GLN A 81 -19.50 -3.84 19.98
CA GLN A 81 -19.97 -4.87 20.89
C GLN A 81 -19.34 -6.23 20.57
N SER A 82 -19.31 -6.61 19.29
CA SER A 82 -18.64 -7.83 18.85
C SER A 82 -17.14 -7.78 19.13
N LEU A 83 -16.48 -6.69 18.77
CA LEU A 83 -15.04 -6.53 18.95
C LEU A 83 -14.63 -6.65 20.42
N PHE A 84 -15.33 -5.98 21.32
CA PHE A 84 -15.02 -6.05 22.75
C PHE A 84 -15.39 -7.39 23.39
N THR A 85 -16.33 -8.13 22.79
CA THR A 85 -16.73 -9.45 23.30
C THR A 85 -15.80 -10.56 22.81
N THR A 86 -15.40 -10.52 21.56
CA THR A 86 -14.66 -11.60 20.89
C THR A 86 -13.16 -11.32 20.74
N GLY A 87 -12.75 -10.07 20.69
CA GLY A 87 -11.41 -9.65 20.29
C GLY A 87 -11.10 -9.89 18.81
N ASP A 88 -12.08 -10.35 18.01
CA ASP A 88 -11.92 -10.69 16.61
C ASP A 88 -12.42 -9.56 15.71
N LEU A 89 -11.46 -8.87 15.09
CA LEU A 89 -11.73 -7.74 14.21
C LEU A 89 -12.41 -8.14 12.90
N THR A 90 -12.02 -9.29 12.35
CA THR A 90 -12.58 -9.81 11.09
C THR A 90 -14.03 -10.24 11.29
N LEU A 91 -14.29 -10.99 12.37
CA LEU A 91 -15.66 -11.38 12.74
C LEU A 91 -16.51 -10.14 12.99
N SER A 92 -16.00 -9.15 13.71
CA SER A 92 -16.75 -7.92 14.01
C SER A 92 -17.07 -7.11 12.77
N ALA A 93 -16.12 -7.02 11.82
CA ALA A 93 -16.35 -6.36 10.55
C ALA A 93 -17.37 -7.10 9.66
N SER A 94 -17.41 -8.43 9.72
CA SER A 94 -18.36 -9.23 8.93
C SER A 94 -19.83 -9.08 9.35
N LEU A 95 -20.11 -8.42 10.48
CA LEU A 95 -21.46 -8.06 10.90
C LEU A 95 -22.01 -6.81 10.18
N LEU A 96 -21.14 -6.08 9.50
CA LEU A 96 -21.52 -4.89 8.77
C LEU A 96 -22.05 -5.27 7.38
N ASP A 97 -22.98 -4.47 6.88
CA ASP A 97 -23.52 -4.60 5.52
C ASP A 97 -22.50 -4.07 4.51
N ASP A 98 -21.87 -4.97 3.75
CA ASP A 98 -20.87 -4.64 2.73
C ASP A 98 -21.40 -3.73 1.62
N SER A 99 -22.72 -3.64 1.45
CA SER A 99 -23.33 -2.69 0.52
C SER A 99 -23.35 -1.25 1.05
N LYS A 100 -23.19 -1.07 2.36
CA LYS A 100 -23.21 0.24 3.04
C LYS A 100 -21.85 0.68 3.55
N PHE A 101 -20.98 -0.27 3.92
CA PHE A 101 -19.70 0.01 4.55
C PHE A 101 -18.54 -0.57 3.75
N TYR A 102 -17.47 0.18 3.68
CA TYR A 102 -16.18 -0.28 3.21
C TYR A 102 -15.27 -0.54 4.40
N THR A 103 -14.58 -1.68 4.38
CA THR A 103 -13.57 -2.05 5.34
C THR A 103 -12.19 -1.98 4.73
N TYR A 104 -11.26 -1.36 5.42
CA TYR A 104 -9.86 -1.25 5.05
C TYR A 104 -9.00 -1.97 6.08
N ASN A 105 -8.04 -2.75 5.60
CA ASN A 105 -7.01 -3.39 6.41
C ASN A 105 -5.65 -3.13 5.78
N SER A 106 -4.70 -2.58 6.54
CA SER A 106 -3.38 -2.18 6.02
C SER A 106 -2.54 -3.37 5.54
N ASP A 107 -2.60 -4.51 6.24
CA ASP A 107 -1.86 -5.71 5.84
C ASP A 107 -2.34 -6.24 4.49
N TYR A 108 -3.65 -6.38 4.36
CA TYR A 108 -4.26 -6.83 3.10
C TYR A 108 -3.95 -5.87 1.94
N MET A 109 -4.05 -4.55 2.19
CA MET A 109 -3.76 -3.54 1.17
C MET A 109 -2.29 -3.54 0.75
N PHE A 110 -1.37 -3.68 1.72
CA PHE A 110 0.05 -3.81 1.42
C PHE A 110 0.34 -5.07 0.61
N HIS A 111 -0.17 -6.22 1.06
CA HIS A 111 -0.01 -7.50 0.39
C HIS A 111 -0.47 -7.41 -1.08
N ARG A 112 -1.69 -6.91 -1.29
CA ARG A 112 -2.27 -6.75 -2.63
C ARG A 112 -1.45 -5.79 -3.50
N ALA A 113 -1.11 -4.61 -2.97
CA ALA A 113 -0.35 -3.60 -3.71
C ALA A 113 1.04 -4.10 -4.08
N PHE A 114 1.73 -4.78 -3.15
CA PHE A 114 3.05 -5.35 -3.40
C PHE A 114 2.98 -6.49 -4.43
N HIS A 115 2.02 -7.40 -4.29
CA HIS A 115 1.78 -8.48 -5.25
C HIS A 115 1.51 -7.94 -6.66
N GLU A 116 0.63 -6.95 -6.81
CA GLU A 116 0.36 -6.31 -8.11
C GLU A 116 1.60 -5.62 -8.67
N ALA A 117 2.38 -4.92 -7.83
CA ALA A 117 3.62 -4.28 -8.24
C ALA A 117 4.65 -5.32 -8.73
N MET A 118 4.76 -6.46 -8.06
CA MET A 118 5.62 -7.56 -8.47
C MET A 118 5.17 -8.19 -9.80
N GLN A 119 3.89 -8.48 -9.95
CA GLN A 119 3.36 -9.00 -11.21
C GLN A 119 3.61 -8.03 -12.38
N ARG A 120 3.36 -6.73 -12.19
CA ARG A 120 3.52 -5.71 -13.22
C ARG A 120 5.00 -5.39 -13.51
N GLY A 121 5.85 -5.34 -12.49
CA GLY A 121 7.22 -4.85 -12.62
C GLY A 121 8.28 -5.92 -12.89
N HIS A 122 7.98 -7.21 -12.68
CA HIS A 122 8.95 -8.30 -12.74
C HIS A 122 8.68 -9.34 -13.82
N ARG A 123 7.72 -9.11 -14.73
CA ARG A 123 7.38 -10.05 -15.82
C ARG A 123 7.24 -9.36 -17.18
N GLY A 124 7.58 -10.11 -18.21
CA GLY A 124 7.27 -9.79 -19.62
C GLY A 124 7.74 -8.41 -20.08
N LYS A 125 6.83 -7.67 -20.69
CA LYS A 125 7.09 -6.33 -21.25
C LYS A 125 7.46 -5.34 -20.16
N ASN A 126 6.76 -5.34 -19.04
CA ASN A 126 6.97 -4.38 -17.95
C ASN A 126 8.35 -4.55 -17.28
N LEU A 127 8.84 -5.80 -17.11
CA LEU A 127 10.20 -6.03 -16.63
C LEU A 127 11.24 -5.45 -17.60
N ARG A 128 11.00 -5.55 -18.90
CA ARG A 128 11.89 -4.98 -19.93
C ARG A 128 11.89 -3.46 -19.86
N GLU A 129 10.73 -2.85 -19.78
CA GLU A 129 10.59 -1.39 -19.65
C GLU A 129 11.25 -0.86 -18.37
N ARG A 130 11.05 -1.55 -17.24
CA ARG A 130 11.71 -1.21 -15.97
C ARG A 130 13.24 -1.29 -16.08
N LYS A 131 13.78 -2.32 -16.73
CA LYS A 131 15.23 -2.43 -16.95
C LYS A 131 15.78 -1.29 -17.79
N GLU A 132 15.13 -0.96 -18.89
CA GLU A 132 15.59 0.15 -19.76
C GLU A 132 15.44 1.51 -19.05
N ALA A 133 14.42 1.71 -18.21
CA ALA A 133 14.29 2.90 -17.39
C ALA A 133 15.45 3.05 -16.38
N LEU A 134 15.78 1.98 -15.64
CA LEU A 134 16.91 1.96 -14.71
C LEU A 134 18.27 2.18 -15.42
N ILE A 135 18.44 1.64 -16.62
CA ILE A 135 19.64 1.88 -17.44
C ILE A 135 19.71 3.35 -17.86
N SER A 136 18.58 3.93 -18.29
CA SER A 136 18.52 5.33 -18.68
C SER A 136 18.84 6.27 -17.51
N GLU A 137 18.34 5.95 -16.31
CA GLU A 137 18.65 6.67 -15.08
C GLU A 137 20.15 6.62 -14.77
N ALA A 138 20.75 5.41 -14.80
CA ALA A 138 22.20 5.25 -14.60
C ALA A 138 23.04 5.99 -15.65
N ILE A 139 22.61 6.04 -16.92
CA ILE A 139 23.26 6.81 -17.96
C ILE A 139 23.20 8.30 -17.65
N ASN A 140 22.04 8.80 -17.21
CA ASN A 140 21.87 10.20 -16.83
C ASN A 140 22.78 10.58 -15.64
N GLU A 141 22.92 9.70 -14.65
CA GLU A 141 23.82 9.89 -13.51
C GLU A 141 25.31 9.92 -13.93
N LEU A 142 25.68 9.11 -14.93
CA LEU A 142 27.04 9.13 -15.48
C LEU A 142 27.38 10.42 -16.22
N GLY A 143 26.39 11.13 -16.77
CA GLY A 143 26.55 12.43 -17.42
C GLY A 143 27.70 12.50 -18.42
N ASP A 144 28.68 13.38 -18.15
CA ASP A 144 29.84 13.59 -19.03
C ASP A 144 30.73 12.36 -19.17
N VAL A 145 30.79 11.48 -18.17
CA VAL A 145 31.53 10.22 -18.27
C VAL A 145 30.94 9.34 -19.37
N TRP A 146 29.62 9.25 -19.46
CA TRP A 146 28.95 8.53 -20.54
C TRP A 146 29.23 9.15 -21.91
N ASN A 147 29.20 10.48 -22.00
CA ASN A 147 29.43 11.19 -23.24
C ASN A 147 30.87 11.01 -23.74
N GLY A 148 31.84 10.87 -22.83
CA GLY A 148 33.27 10.63 -23.14
C GLY A 148 33.63 9.17 -23.49
N MET A 149 32.72 8.20 -23.26
CA MET A 149 32.98 6.79 -23.58
C MET A 149 32.97 6.52 -25.08
N SER A 150 33.82 5.58 -25.51
CA SER A 150 33.76 5.04 -26.87
C SER A 150 32.46 4.25 -27.11
N GLU A 151 32.08 4.09 -28.37
CA GLU A 151 30.90 3.30 -28.74
C GLU A 151 31.02 1.84 -28.27
N SER A 152 32.21 1.27 -28.33
CA SER A 152 32.53 -0.07 -27.81
C SER A 152 32.28 -0.17 -26.30
N ASP A 153 32.74 0.83 -25.53
CA ASP A 153 32.59 0.85 -24.07
C ASP A 153 31.13 1.05 -23.67
N ARG A 154 30.40 1.92 -24.36
CA ARG A 154 28.94 2.08 -24.15
C ARG A 154 28.19 0.77 -24.39
N SER A 155 28.52 0.07 -25.49
CA SER A 155 27.91 -1.21 -25.82
C SER A 155 28.20 -2.28 -24.76
N ALA A 156 29.45 -2.36 -24.30
CA ALA A 156 29.88 -3.26 -23.24
C ALA A 156 29.17 -2.95 -21.91
N PHE A 157 29.07 -1.67 -21.55
CA PHE A 157 28.32 -1.23 -20.36
C PHE A 157 26.85 -1.65 -20.43
N LEU A 158 26.15 -1.35 -21.52
CA LEU A 158 24.75 -1.71 -21.69
C LEU A 158 24.50 -3.22 -21.57
N LYS A 159 25.38 -4.02 -22.21
CA LYS A 159 25.30 -5.49 -22.11
C LYS A 159 25.48 -5.97 -20.67
N LYS A 160 26.47 -5.43 -19.95
CA LYS A 160 26.75 -5.76 -18.55
C LYS A 160 25.62 -5.31 -17.62
N ALA A 161 25.09 -4.10 -17.82
CA ALA A 161 23.98 -3.55 -17.04
C ALA A 161 22.70 -4.39 -17.21
N ARG A 162 22.34 -4.73 -18.45
CA ARG A 162 21.17 -5.60 -18.70
C ARG A 162 21.29 -6.96 -18.03
N LYS A 163 22.48 -7.59 -18.11
CA LYS A 163 22.73 -8.87 -17.45
C LYS A 163 22.62 -8.76 -15.92
N LEU A 164 23.25 -7.73 -15.34
CA LEU A 164 23.20 -7.49 -13.89
C LEU A 164 21.77 -7.27 -13.39
N LEU A 165 20.98 -6.50 -14.15
CA LEU A 165 19.57 -6.23 -13.81
C LEU A 165 18.70 -7.49 -13.98
N ASP A 166 18.96 -8.32 -15.00
CA ASP A 166 18.27 -9.61 -15.14
C ASP A 166 18.52 -10.52 -13.94
N ASP A 167 19.77 -10.59 -13.49
CA ASP A 167 20.16 -11.39 -12.36
C ASP A 167 19.59 -10.85 -11.04
N LYS A 168 19.60 -9.52 -10.84
CA LYS A 168 19.13 -8.90 -9.60
C LYS A 168 17.61 -8.86 -9.49
N LEU A 169 16.89 -8.46 -10.53
CA LEU A 169 15.44 -8.28 -10.49
C LEU A 169 14.65 -9.60 -10.40
N LYS A 170 15.29 -10.75 -10.67
CA LYS A 170 14.67 -12.07 -10.59
C LYS A 170 15.03 -12.85 -9.32
N ARG A 171 15.96 -12.35 -8.50
CA ARG A 171 16.41 -13.05 -7.31
C ARG A 171 15.41 -12.86 -6.17
N LYS A 172 15.09 -13.97 -5.51
CA LYS A 172 14.23 -13.98 -4.32
C LYS A 172 14.71 -12.99 -3.26
N ASP A 173 16.02 -13.01 -2.97
CA ASP A 173 16.63 -12.12 -1.97
C ASP A 173 16.45 -10.63 -2.29
N SER A 174 16.56 -10.26 -3.58
CA SER A 174 16.37 -8.86 -3.99
C SER A 174 14.92 -8.41 -3.81
N LEU A 175 13.98 -9.30 -4.13
CA LEU A 175 12.54 -9.04 -3.93
C LEU A 175 12.17 -9.02 -2.46
N LYS A 176 12.81 -9.88 -1.65
CA LYS A 176 12.63 -9.86 -0.19
C LYS A 176 13.11 -8.55 0.42
N ASN A 177 14.26 -8.05 0.00
CA ASN A 177 14.77 -6.76 0.46
C ASN A 177 13.84 -5.60 0.08
N GLU A 178 13.26 -5.61 -1.12
CA GLU A 178 12.24 -4.61 -1.52
C GLU A 178 10.97 -4.75 -0.67
N PHE A 179 10.49 -5.99 -0.46
CA PHE A 179 9.35 -6.26 0.40
C PHE A 179 9.57 -5.71 1.80
N ASP A 180 10.68 -6.04 2.44
CA ASP A 180 11.01 -5.60 3.79
C ASP A 180 11.06 -4.08 3.90
N ARG A 181 11.71 -3.43 2.94
CA ARG A 181 11.82 -1.98 2.91
C ARG A 181 10.45 -1.29 2.83
N PHE A 182 9.57 -1.75 1.93
CA PHE A 182 8.24 -1.17 1.79
C PHE A 182 7.32 -1.55 2.93
N SER A 183 7.41 -2.78 3.43
CA SER A 183 6.63 -3.27 4.56
C SER A 183 6.94 -2.48 5.84
N ILE A 184 8.21 -2.30 6.16
CA ILE A 184 8.67 -1.50 7.30
C ILE A 184 8.26 -0.03 7.14
N CYS A 185 8.40 0.52 5.92
CA CYS A 185 7.98 1.90 5.66
C CYS A 185 6.47 2.10 5.85
N TYR A 186 5.66 1.15 5.41
CA TYR A 186 4.21 1.26 5.39
C TYR A 186 3.55 0.82 6.70
N MET A 187 3.99 -0.30 7.29
CA MET A 187 3.37 -0.90 8.48
C MET A 187 4.23 -0.83 9.74
N GLY A 188 5.53 -0.52 9.61
CA GLY A 188 6.49 -0.52 10.73
C GLY A 188 7.09 -1.90 11.03
N TYR A 189 6.69 -2.94 10.33
CA TYR A 189 7.21 -4.31 10.49
C TYR A 189 7.24 -5.04 9.14
N SER A 190 7.93 -6.19 9.10
CA SER A 190 7.91 -7.11 7.96
C SER A 190 7.46 -8.49 8.42
N ASN A 191 6.81 -9.24 7.50
CA ASN A 191 6.32 -10.58 7.75
C ASN A 191 6.84 -11.54 6.68
N ASP A 192 7.70 -12.48 7.08
CA ASP A 192 8.34 -13.44 6.20
C ASP A 192 7.34 -14.41 5.59
N GLU A 193 6.31 -14.83 6.33
CA GLU A 193 5.29 -15.77 5.86
C GLU A 193 4.50 -15.15 4.70
N VAL A 194 4.11 -13.88 4.82
CA VAL A 194 3.41 -13.13 3.76
C VAL A 194 4.29 -13.02 2.51
N PHE A 195 5.59 -12.74 2.68
CA PHE A 195 6.51 -12.72 1.54
C PHE A 195 6.60 -14.07 0.84
N GLU A 196 6.69 -15.17 1.60
CA GLU A 196 6.74 -16.52 1.03
C GLU A 196 5.46 -16.87 0.27
N GLU A 197 4.29 -16.48 0.76
CA GLU A 197 3.02 -16.66 0.06
C GLU A 197 3.02 -15.92 -1.29
N ILE A 198 3.42 -14.65 -1.30
CA ILE A 198 3.52 -13.84 -2.54
C ILE A 198 4.50 -14.50 -3.52
N TRP A 199 5.68 -14.89 -3.03
CA TRP A 199 6.70 -15.52 -3.85
C TRP A 199 6.22 -16.82 -4.48
N ASN A 200 5.59 -17.70 -3.69
CA ASN A 200 5.09 -18.99 -4.16
C ASN A 200 3.97 -18.80 -5.21
N HIS A 201 3.07 -17.85 -4.98
CA HIS A 201 2.02 -17.51 -5.95
C HIS A 201 2.61 -17.02 -7.27
N MET A 202 3.66 -16.18 -7.22
CA MET A 202 4.36 -15.72 -8.42
C MET A 202 5.06 -16.85 -9.19
N GLN A 203 5.45 -17.96 -8.54
CA GLN A 203 6.06 -19.11 -9.22
C GLN A 203 5.01 -20.03 -9.87
N SER A 204 3.82 -20.15 -9.29
CA SER A 204 2.73 -20.99 -9.81
C SER A 204 2.07 -20.46 -11.08
N ASP A 205 2.15 -19.15 -11.32
CA ASP A 205 1.60 -18.49 -12.53
C ASP A 205 2.57 -18.53 -13.73
N LYS A 206 3.60 -19.34 -13.72
CA LYS A 206 4.52 -19.57 -14.84
C LYS A 206 4.07 -20.73 -15.71
#